data_d3abd4d6e3cb77505842125aa2906854
#
_entry.id   d3abd4d6e3cb77505842125aa2906854
#
_cell.length_a   1.000
_cell.length_b   1.000
_cell.length_c   1.000
_cell.angle_alpha   90.00
_cell.angle_beta   90.00
_cell.angle_gamma   90.00
#
_symmetry.space_group_name_H-M   'P 1'
#
loop_
_entity.id
_entity.type
_entity.pdbx_description
1 polymer ?
#
loop_
_entity_poly.entity_id
_entity_poly.type
_entity_poly.pdbx_seq_one_letter_code
_entity_poly.pdbx_strand_id
1 'polypeptide(L)'
;MKKYIGTKQIEAEPMTMSEAFEKGLLQAGRVPNEREKSNAGYHVKYEGGYESWSPAESFKEAYTLAETPLDRMRIESNELCKKFSGLASFIESDKFKEFDSVMQGMLKVQYRMMCNYWQILNQRATKMETGIGGSCSLNFGQAIEYLKA
;
A
#
# COMPACT_ATOMS: atom_id res chain seq x y z
N MET A 1 -5.58 7.82 23.56
CA MET A 1 -5.52 6.62 22.69
C MET A 1 -4.23 6.65 21.88
N LYS A 2 -3.59 5.49 21.66
CA LYS A 2 -2.39 5.36 20.79
C LYS A 2 -2.83 4.97 19.39
N LYS A 3 -2.06 5.39 18.36
CA LYS A 3 -2.31 5.00 16.96
C LYS A 3 -1.50 3.75 16.61
N TYR A 4 -2.08 2.84 15.84
CA TYR A 4 -1.44 1.62 15.36
C TYR A 4 -1.65 1.49 13.86
N ILE A 5 -0.71 0.84 13.17
CA ILE A 5 -0.79 0.50 11.74
C ILE A 5 -0.89 -1.02 11.67
N GLY A 6 -1.88 -1.53 10.92
CA GLY A 6 -2.02 -2.96 10.66
C GLY A 6 -1.02 -3.43 9.60
N THR A 7 -0.43 -4.61 9.84
CA THR A 7 0.56 -5.22 8.92
C THR A 7 0.16 -6.64 8.49
N LYS A 8 -1.05 -7.12 8.87
CA LYS A 8 -1.50 -8.47 8.55
C LYS A 8 -1.87 -8.62 7.09
N GLN A 9 -1.43 -9.72 6.49
CA GLN A 9 -1.96 -10.21 5.23
C GLN A 9 -3.22 -11.05 5.53
N ILE A 10 -4.16 -11.04 4.61
CA ILE A 10 -5.43 -11.75 4.73
C ILE A 10 -5.81 -12.35 3.37
N GLU A 11 -6.68 -13.34 3.39
CA GLU A 11 -7.40 -13.81 2.20
C GLU A 11 -8.83 -13.25 2.26
N ALA A 12 -9.38 -12.84 1.13
CA ALA A 12 -10.75 -12.36 1.08
C ALA A 12 -11.42 -12.63 -0.27
N GLU A 13 -12.73 -12.82 -0.23
CA GLU A 13 -13.58 -12.94 -1.40
C GLU A 13 -14.83 -12.05 -1.27
N PRO A 14 -15.37 -11.51 -2.38
CA PRO A 14 -16.61 -10.76 -2.35
C PRO A 14 -17.76 -11.62 -1.81
N MET A 15 -18.57 -11.03 -0.92
CA MET A 15 -19.69 -11.72 -0.30
C MET A 15 -20.74 -10.70 0.16
N THR A 16 -22.04 -10.97 -0.09
CA THR A 16 -23.13 -10.15 0.44
C THR A 16 -23.34 -10.39 1.93
N MET A 17 -24.00 -9.46 2.58
CA MET A 17 -24.34 -9.60 4.00
C MET A 17 -25.30 -10.78 4.27
N SER A 18 -26.18 -11.11 3.31
CA SER A 18 -27.07 -12.29 3.41
C SER A 18 -26.27 -13.59 3.41
N GLU A 19 -25.36 -13.75 2.46
CA GLU A 19 -24.49 -14.93 2.39
C GLU A 19 -23.61 -15.08 3.65
N ALA A 20 -23.12 -13.94 4.16
CA ALA A 20 -22.35 -13.92 5.40
C ALA A 20 -23.16 -14.32 6.62
N PHE A 21 -24.44 -13.93 6.67
CA PHE A 21 -25.36 -14.36 7.72
C PHE A 21 -25.60 -15.87 7.68
N GLU A 22 -25.86 -16.43 6.50
CA GLU A 22 -26.04 -17.87 6.30
C GLU A 22 -24.82 -18.70 6.70
N LYS A 23 -23.62 -18.15 6.47
CA LYS A 23 -22.34 -18.78 6.87
C LYS A 23 -21.94 -18.50 8.33
N GLY A 24 -22.72 -17.73 9.08
CA GLY A 24 -22.41 -17.41 10.48
C GLY A 24 -21.20 -16.48 10.67
N LEU A 25 -20.84 -15.67 9.65
CA LEU A 25 -19.70 -14.77 9.66
C LEU A 25 -19.98 -13.38 10.25
N LEU A 26 -21.26 -13.09 10.57
CA LEU A 26 -21.64 -11.87 11.24
C LEU A 26 -21.43 -11.97 12.75
N GLN A 27 -21.36 -10.82 13.41
CA GLN A 27 -21.29 -10.78 14.88
C GLN A 27 -22.49 -11.50 15.50
N ALA A 28 -22.27 -12.12 16.63
CA ALA A 28 -23.31 -12.85 17.37
C ALA A 28 -24.55 -11.97 17.62
N GLY A 29 -25.72 -12.47 17.23
CA GLY A 29 -26.99 -11.76 17.37
C GLY A 29 -27.28 -10.74 16.25
N ARG A 30 -26.39 -10.52 15.29
CA ARG A 30 -26.62 -9.64 14.13
C ARG A 30 -27.47 -10.37 13.08
N VAL A 31 -28.68 -9.90 12.84
CA VAL A 31 -29.58 -10.38 11.79
C VAL A 31 -29.79 -9.23 10.79
N PRO A 32 -29.46 -9.41 9.51
CA PRO A 32 -29.64 -8.36 8.51
C PRO A 32 -31.14 -8.17 8.19
N ASN A 33 -31.58 -6.93 8.08
CA ASN A 33 -32.91 -6.62 7.57
C ASN A 33 -32.96 -6.75 6.03
N GLU A 34 -34.16 -6.67 5.44
CA GLU A 34 -34.34 -6.86 3.99
C GLU A 34 -33.49 -5.91 3.12
N ARG A 35 -33.23 -4.68 3.59
CA ARG A 35 -32.42 -3.70 2.86
C ARG A 35 -30.92 -3.99 2.99
N GLU A 36 -30.51 -4.57 4.10
CA GLU A 36 -29.11 -4.88 4.39
C GLU A 36 -28.64 -6.19 3.73
N LYS A 37 -29.53 -7.11 3.40
CA LYS A 37 -29.21 -8.42 2.80
C LYS A 37 -28.33 -8.30 1.55
N SER A 38 -28.57 -7.29 0.71
CA SER A 38 -27.83 -7.03 -0.52
C SER A 38 -26.55 -6.19 -0.32
N ASN A 39 -26.25 -5.76 0.91
CA ASN A 39 -25.05 -4.98 1.16
C ASN A 39 -23.80 -5.76 0.74
N ALA A 40 -22.99 -5.14 -0.12
CA ALA A 40 -21.74 -5.70 -0.58
C ALA A 40 -20.69 -5.64 0.53
N GLY A 41 -19.89 -6.70 0.62
CA GLY A 41 -18.77 -6.82 1.55
C GLY A 41 -17.82 -7.90 1.11
N TYR A 42 -17.01 -8.35 2.05
CA TYR A 42 -16.00 -9.39 1.84
C TYR A 42 -16.01 -10.38 2.99
N HIS A 43 -15.99 -11.66 2.67
CA HIS A 43 -15.55 -12.70 3.58
C HIS A 43 -14.04 -12.57 3.75
N VAL A 44 -13.59 -12.41 4.97
CA VAL A 44 -12.17 -12.19 5.30
C VAL A 44 -11.69 -13.35 6.16
N LYS A 45 -10.58 -13.96 5.74
CA LYS A 45 -9.91 -15.03 6.47
C LYS A 45 -8.53 -14.58 6.91
N TYR A 46 -8.26 -14.68 8.18
CA TYR A 46 -6.99 -14.32 8.81
C TYR A 46 -6.07 -15.54 8.95
N GLU A 47 -4.75 -15.32 8.94
CA GLU A 47 -3.75 -16.39 9.09
C GLU A 47 -3.99 -17.30 10.31
N GLY A 48 -4.58 -16.78 11.38
CA GLY A 48 -4.94 -17.53 12.58
C GLY A 48 -6.19 -18.40 12.46
N GLY A 49 -6.81 -18.49 11.27
CA GLY A 49 -8.04 -19.23 11.02
C GLY A 49 -9.32 -18.53 11.46
N TYR A 50 -9.25 -17.34 12.01
CA TYR A 50 -10.42 -16.52 12.29
C TYR A 50 -11.01 -15.99 10.98
N GLU A 51 -12.33 -16.10 10.86
CA GLU A 51 -13.08 -15.62 9.70
C GLU A 51 -14.14 -14.61 10.11
N SER A 52 -14.40 -13.62 9.27
CA SER A 52 -15.42 -12.60 9.51
C SER A 52 -15.92 -12.00 8.20
N TRP A 53 -17.02 -11.25 8.26
CA TRP A 53 -17.47 -10.43 7.16
C TRP A 53 -17.17 -8.95 7.44
N SER A 54 -16.72 -8.23 6.40
CA SER A 54 -16.45 -6.80 6.46
C SER A 54 -17.24 -6.07 5.36
N PRO A 55 -17.90 -4.93 5.66
CA PRO A 55 -18.50 -4.08 4.65
C PRO A 55 -17.48 -3.64 3.59
N ALA A 56 -17.92 -3.53 2.32
CA ALA A 56 -17.03 -3.26 1.19
C ALA A 56 -16.21 -1.97 1.35
N GLU A 57 -16.79 -0.90 1.88
CA GLU A 57 -16.09 0.37 2.09
C GLU A 57 -14.99 0.22 3.13
N SER A 58 -15.32 -0.29 4.32
CA SER A 58 -14.34 -0.51 5.39
C SER A 58 -13.22 -1.47 4.97
N PHE A 59 -13.57 -2.49 4.17
CA PHE A 59 -12.58 -3.42 3.63
C PHE A 59 -11.60 -2.73 2.69
N LYS A 60 -12.11 -1.96 1.71
CA LYS A 60 -11.28 -1.27 0.71
C LYS A 60 -10.42 -0.14 1.30
N GLU A 61 -10.85 0.45 2.41
CA GLU A 61 -10.02 1.41 3.16
C GLU A 61 -8.83 0.73 3.86
N ALA A 62 -9.02 -0.51 4.33
CA ALA A 62 -8.02 -1.23 5.11
C ALA A 62 -7.09 -2.10 4.28
N TYR A 63 -7.57 -2.64 3.14
CA TYR A 63 -6.87 -3.64 2.35
C TYR A 63 -6.80 -3.28 0.87
N THR A 64 -5.68 -3.61 0.24
CA THR A 64 -5.45 -3.46 -1.20
C THR A 64 -5.06 -4.82 -1.78
N LEU A 65 -5.58 -5.16 -2.96
CA LEU A 65 -5.27 -6.40 -3.65
C LEU A 65 -3.76 -6.52 -3.89
N ALA A 66 -3.18 -7.66 -3.50
CA ALA A 66 -1.75 -7.95 -3.58
C ALA A 66 -1.46 -9.34 -4.17
N GLU A 67 -2.27 -9.78 -5.11
CA GLU A 67 -2.23 -11.12 -5.69
C GLU A 67 -1.01 -11.28 -6.61
N THR A 68 -0.82 -10.35 -7.52
CA THR A 68 0.24 -10.41 -8.53
C THR A 68 1.50 -9.63 -8.08
N PRO A 69 2.68 -9.95 -8.66
CA PRO A 69 3.88 -9.12 -8.47
C PRO A 69 3.66 -7.65 -8.86
N LEU A 70 2.83 -7.40 -9.86
CA LEU A 70 2.47 -6.04 -10.30
C LEU A 70 1.66 -5.29 -9.24
N ASP A 71 0.69 -5.95 -8.61
CA ASP A 71 -0.11 -5.36 -7.54
C ASP A 71 0.78 -4.96 -6.37
N ARG A 72 1.67 -5.86 -5.94
CA ARG A 72 2.63 -5.58 -4.85
C ARG A 72 3.54 -4.41 -5.17
N MET A 73 4.03 -4.33 -6.41
CA MET A 73 4.87 -3.22 -6.87
C MET A 73 4.12 -1.89 -6.88
N ARG A 74 2.84 -1.89 -7.25
CA ARG A 74 1.98 -0.70 -7.22
C ARG A 74 1.71 -0.23 -5.79
N ILE A 75 1.44 -1.17 -4.86
CA ILE A 75 1.27 -0.86 -3.43
C ILE A 75 2.53 -0.17 -2.90
N GLU A 76 3.70 -0.78 -3.13
CA GLU A 76 5.00 -0.25 -2.71
C GLU A 76 5.27 1.14 -3.31
N SER A 77 5.02 1.33 -4.60
CA SER A 77 5.18 2.61 -5.29
C SER A 77 4.29 3.70 -4.69
N ASN A 78 3.03 3.38 -4.39
CA ASN A 78 2.08 4.33 -3.81
C ASN A 78 2.47 4.72 -2.37
N GLU A 79 2.90 3.75 -1.57
CA GLU A 79 3.36 4.02 -0.20
C GLU A 79 4.65 4.84 -0.20
N LEU A 80 5.59 4.52 -1.08
CA LEU A 80 6.83 5.26 -1.23
C LEU A 80 6.57 6.70 -1.67
N CYS A 81 5.65 6.91 -2.60
CA CYS A 81 5.21 8.24 -3.04
C CYS A 81 4.69 9.08 -1.87
N LYS A 82 3.81 8.53 -1.05
CA LYS A 82 3.30 9.22 0.15
C LYS A 82 4.43 9.59 1.12
N LYS A 83 5.38 8.68 1.35
CA LYS A 83 6.51 8.87 2.27
C LYS A 83 7.44 9.99 1.79
N PHE A 84 7.89 9.96 0.51
CA PHE A 84 8.80 11.00 0.03
C PHE A 84 8.11 12.35 -0.17
N SER A 85 6.80 12.39 -0.49
CA SER A 85 6.04 13.65 -0.53
C SER A 85 5.94 14.28 0.86
N GLY A 86 5.69 13.48 1.90
CA GLY A 86 5.73 13.96 3.28
C GLY A 86 7.13 14.45 3.70
N LEU A 87 8.18 13.73 3.27
CA LEU A 87 9.56 14.13 3.54
C LEU A 87 9.92 15.43 2.80
N ALA A 88 9.48 15.61 1.54
CA ALA A 88 9.67 16.86 0.80
C ALA A 88 9.07 18.05 1.55
N SER A 89 7.81 17.94 1.96
CA SER A 89 7.13 18.99 2.75
C SER A 89 7.84 19.25 4.09
N PHE A 90 8.38 18.22 4.72
CA PHE A 90 9.14 18.38 5.96
C PHE A 90 10.47 19.13 5.72
N ILE A 91 11.20 18.83 4.65
CA ILE A 91 12.48 19.50 4.29
C ILE A 91 12.26 21.01 4.04
N GLU A 92 11.09 21.41 3.58
CA GLU A 92 10.73 22.83 3.38
C GLU A 92 10.26 23.53 4.65
N SER A 93 10.02 22.81 5.74
CA SER A 93 9.49 23.34 6.99
C SER A 93 10.56 24.03 7.86
N ASP A 94 10.14 24.93 8.77
CA ASP A 94 11.05 25.53 9.74
C ASP A 94 11.62 24.49 10.72
N LYS A 95 10.86 23.46 11.07
CA LYS A 95 11.34 22.37 11.93
C LYS A 95 12.54 21.63 11.36
N PHE A 96 12.66 21.55 10.04
CA PHE A 96 13.83 20.96 9.40
C PHE A 96 15.11 21.75 9.67
N LYS A 97 15.02 23.07 9.80
CA LYS A 97 16.15 23.96 10.09
C LYS A 97 16.70 23.80 11.52
N GLU A 98 15.89 23.22 12.43
CA GLU A 98 16.29 22.94 13.82
C GLU A 98 17.25 21.75 13.94
N PHE A 99 17.33 20.87 12.90
CA PHE A 99 18.26 19.77 12.89
C PHE A 99 19.68 20.21 12.56
N ASP A 100 20.65 19.46 13.08
CA ASP A 100 22.07 19.63 12.70
C ASP A 100 22.30 19.34 11.20
N SER A 101 23.42 19.80 10.69
CA SER A 101 23.77 19.68 9.26
C SER A 101 23.88 18.24 8.77
N VAL A 102 24.28 17.31 9.64
CA VAL A 102 24.43 15.88 9.29
C VAL A 102 23.03 15.28 9.09
N MET A 103 22.11 15.50 10.05
CA MET A 103 20.72 15.02 9.94
C MET A 103 20.02 15.62 8.72
N GLN A 104 20.17 16.93 8.48
CA GLN A 104 19.64 17.59 7.28
C GLN A 104 20.18 16.95 6.00
N GLY A 105 21.49 16.66 5.95
CA GLY A 105 22.12 15.98 4.83
C GLY A 105 21.54 14.59 4.61
N MET A 106 21.40 13.80 5.67
CA MET A 106 20.82 12.44 5.60
C MET A 106 19.39 12.45 5.08
N LEU A 107 18.53 13.35 5.56
CA LEU A 107 17.13 13.47 5.11
C LEU A 107 17.03 13.89 3.63
N LYS A 108 17.90 14.78 3.16
CA LYS A 108 17.97 15.15 1.72
C LYS A 108 18.42 14.00 0.84
N VAL A 109 19.39 13.21 1.30
CA VAL A 109 19.87 12.00 0.59
C VAL A 109 18.75 10.96 0.58
N GLN A 110 18.10 10.72 1.71
CA GLN A 110 16.96 9.80 1.81
C GLN A 110 15.85 10.17 0.81
N TYR A 111 15.44 11.43 0.75
CA TYR A 111 14.45 11.91 -0.21
C TYR A 111 14.85 11.56 -1.66
N ARG A 112 16.09 11.87 -2.05
CA ARG A 112 16.59 11.57 -3.40
C ARG A 112 16.58 10.08 -3.72
N MET A 113 17.01 9.25 -2.78
CA MET A 113 17.01 7.79 -2.96
C MET A 113 15.59 7.24 -3.10
N MET A 114 14.64 7.75 -2.31
CA MET A 114 13.23 7.36 -2.40
C MET A 114 12.62 7.75 -3.75
N CYS A 115 12.92 8.93 -4.27
CA CYS A 115 12.46 9.35 -5.60
C CYS A 115 13.04 8.45 -6.71
N ASN A 116 14.33 8.14 -6.66
CA ASN A 116 14.98 7.26 -7.64
C ASN A 116 14.38 5.85 -7.59
N TYR A 117 14.18 5.31 -6.40
CA TYR A 117 13.56 3.99 -6.22
C TYR A 117 12.12 3.97 -6.75
N TRP A 118 11.32 4.98 -6.45
CA TRP A 118 9.97 5.14 -6.99
C TRP A 118 9.93 5.15 -8.52
N GLN A 119 10.87 5.84 -9.17
CA GLN A 119 10.98 5.85 -10.62
C GLN A 119 11.26 4.45 -11.18
N ILE A 120 12.15 3.69 -10.55
CA ILE A 120 12.45 2.30 -10.94
C ILE A 120 11.22 1.41 -10.81
N LEU A 121 10.48 1.50 -9.71
CA LEU A 121 9.26 0.72 -9.51
C LEU A 121 8.23 1.00 -10.60
N ASN A 122 7.98 2.28 -10.92
CA ASN A 122 7.02 2.65 -11.95
C ASN A 122 7.43 2.19 -13.35
N GLN A 123 8.71 2.28 -13.69
CA GLN A 123 9.21 1.79 -14.97
C GLN A 123 9.09 0.26 -15.09
N ARG A 124 9.39 -0.47 -14.02
CA ARG A 124 9.19 -1.92 -13.97
C ARG A 124 7.71 -2.28 -14.12
N ALA A 125 6.83 -1.57 -13.42
CA ALA A 125 5.39 -1.77 -13.53
C ALA A 125 4.91 -1.52 -14.97
N THR A 126 5.29 -0.40 -15.59
CA THR A 126 4.94 -0.09 -16.98
C THR A 126 5.45 -1.15 -17.96
N LYS A 127 6.68 -1.63 -17.76
CA LYS A 127 7.23 -2.69 -18.61
C LYS A 127 6.47 -4.00 -18.47
N MET A 128 6.02 -4.34 -17.27
CA MET A 128 5.21 -5.54 -17.03
C MET A 128 3.83 -5.45 -17.68
N GLU A 129 3.22 -4.25 -17.71
CA GLU A 129 1.91 -4.01 -18.30
C GLU A 129 1.92 -3.98 -19.83
N THR A 130 2.90 -3.31 -20.41
CA THR A 130 2.92 -2.98 -21.82
C THR A 130 3.88 -3.83 -22.66
N GLY A 131 4.80 -4.55 -22.01
CA GLY A 131 5.92 -5.20 -22.68
C GLY A 131 6.92 -4.24 -23.31
N ILE A 132 6.67 -2.93 -23.26
CA ILE A 132 7.50 -1.89 -23.84
C ILE A 132 8.29 -1.24 -22.71
N GLY A 133 9.62 -1.24 -22.82
CA GLY A 133 10.46 -0.47 -21.89
C GLY A 133 10.25 1.02 -22.12
N GLY A 134 9.69 1.73 -21.13
CA GLY A 134 9.62 3.18 -21.14
C GLY A 134 11.04 3.78 -21.27
N SER A 135 11.19 4.86 -22.00
CA SER A 135 12.46 5.60 -22.03
C SER A 135 12.74 6.14 -20.61
N CYS A 136 13.75 5.62 -19.97
CA CYS A 136 14.19 6.09 -18.67
C CYS A 136 15.10 7.30 -18.84
N SER A 137 14.75 8.42 -18.21
CA SER A 137 15.69 9.54 -18.04
C SER A 137 16.79 9.24 -17.01
N LEU A 138 16.68 8.15 -16.27
CA LEU A 138 17.76 7.62 -15.45
C LEU A 138 18.77 6.90 -16.33
N ASN A 139 20.00 7.38 -16.28
CA ASN A 139 21.12 6.74 -16.97
C ASN A 139 21.50 5.46 -16.20
N PHE A 140 20.87 4.34 -16.54
CA PHE A 140 21.14 3.03 -15.92
C PHE A 140 22.63 2.62 -16.04
N GLY A 141 23.36 3.17 -17.04
CA GLY A 141 24.79 2.98 -17.15
C GLY A 141 25.55 3.47 -15.92
N GLN A 142 25.15 4.61 -15.36
CA GLN A 142 25.77 5.14 -14.14
C GLN A 142 25.40 4.31 -12.89
N ALA A 143 24.18 3.80 -12.80
CA ALA A 143 23.77 2.95 -11.67
C ALA A 143 24.52 1.60 -11.67
N ILE A 144 24.82 1.02 -12.85
CA ILE A 144 25.57 -0.23 -12.99
C ILE A 144 27.06 0.00 -12.66
N GLU A 145 27.62 1.16 -12.97
CA GLU A 145 28.99 1.49 -12.59
C GLU A 145 29.16 1.63 -11.06
N TYR A 146 28.15 2.18 -10.36
CA TYR A 146 28.14 2.21 -8.89
C TYR A 146 28.11 0.83 -8.23
N LEU A 147 27.56 -0.19 -8.90
CA LEU A 147 27.50 -1.55 -8.39
C LEU A 147 28.77 -2.36 -8.71
N LYS A 148 29.68 -1.81 -9.52
CA LYS A 148 30.95 -2.44 -9.89
C LYS A 148 32.16 -1.88 -9.12
N ALA A 149 31.97 -0.81 -8.36
CA ALA A 149 32.94 -0.18 -7.48
C ALA A 149 32.81 -0.70 -6.05
#